data_edbee8c240fd59c04552a71f584ade23
#
_entry.id   edbee8c240fd59c04552a71f584ade23
#
_cell.length_a   1.000
_cell.length_b   1.000
_cell.length_c   1.000
_cell.angle_alpha   90.00
_cell.angle_beta   90.00
_cell.angle_gamma   90.00
#
_symmetry.space_group_name_H-M   'P 1'
#
loop_
_entity.id
_entity.type
_entity.pdbx_description
1 polymer ?
#
loop_
_entity_poly.entity_id
_entity_poly.type
_entity_poly.pdbx_seq_one_letter_code
_entity_poly.pdbx_strand_id
1 'polypeptide(L)'
;MKKLLVILFVATLSFDTYSQRKYKKPEFVKNWSKASGHPDHIVLNFSEDPATTISVTWRTSKEVKDGYAEIALSDAHPAFISTANRVKAITQNLDFSNVVKLYNSSEPAKTKFYNINHNYHSATFKDLEPNTMYGYRVGDGKVWSEWIQFKTASSTNDPFSFLYVGDAQNYILELWSRLIREGYKKAPQASFIIHAGDLVNDAHNEHEWHEWFMAGGWIHRSLPSIPIPGNHEYRPFVQKDIDDKIKRLSVQWNNQFTLPKNGVSGIKETNYFIDYQGVRFVALNSNLMIEEQAKWLEDVLKNNPNKWTIATFHHPVY
;
A
#
# COMPACT_ATOMS: atom_id res chain seq x y z
N MET A 1 -37.25 55.71 -40.33
CA MET A 1 -36.11 54.85 -40.13
C MET A 1 -35.85 54.76 -38.61
N LYS A 2 -36.29 53.65 -37.98
CA LYS A 2 -36.08 53.41 -36.56
C LYS A 2 -34.77 52.63 -36.41
N LYS A 3 -33.80 53.20 -35.72
CA LYS A 3 -32.54 52.49 -35.37
C LYS A 3 -32.77 51.55 -34.21
N LEU A 4 -32.64 50.27 -34.44
CA LEU A 4 -32.68 49.23 -33.41
C LEU A 4 -31.33 49.19 -32.66
N LEU A 5 -31.31 49.51 -31.41
CA LEU A 5 -30.14 49.39 -30.55
C LEU A 5 -30.10 47.98 -29.96
N VAL A 6 -29.20 47.13 -30.43
CA VAL A 6 -28.97 45.81 -29.84
C VAL A 6 -27.97 45.97 -28.72
N ILE A 7 -28.41 45.81 -27.47
CA ILE A 7 -27.55 45.75 -26.28
C ILE A 7 -27.14 44.29 -26.13
N LEU A 8 -25.86 44.02 -26.41
CA LEU A 8 -25.25 42.71 -26.16
C LEU A 8 -24.88 42.59 -24.66
N PHE A 9 -25.64 41.81 -23.91
CA PHE A 9 -25.30 41.48 -22.54
C PHE A 9 -24.24 40.38 -22.59
N VAL A 10 -22.97 40.72 -22.39
CA VAL A 10 -21.89 39.75 -22.16
C VAL A 10 -21.95 39.37 -20.71
N ALA A 11 -22.61 38.26 -20.39
CA ALA A 11 -22.51 37.63 -19.08
C ALA A 11 -21.09 37.03 -18.96
N THR A 12 -20.20 37.73 -18.29
CA THR A 12 -18.97 37.16 -17.82
C THR A 12 -19.31 36.15 -16.69
N LEU A 13 -19.44 34.88 -17.07
CA LEU A 13 -19.39 33.79 -16.09
C LEU A 13 -17.96 33.76 -15.55
N SER A 14 -17.77 34.39 -14.40
CA SER A 14 -16.59 34.13 -13.58
C SER A 14 -16.70 32.69 -13.13
N PHE A 15 -16.02 31.79 -13.84
CA PHE A 15 -15.66 30.51 -13.26
C PHE A 15 -14.73 30.84 -12.09
N ASP A 16 -15.25 30.79 -10.89
CA ASP A 16 -14.42 30.65 -9.69
C ASP A 16 -13.62 29.37 -9.93
N THR A 17 -12.40 29.55 -10.46
CA THR A 17 -11.39 28.51 -10.32
C THR A 17 -11.29 28.26 -8.83
N TYR A 18 -11.73 27.08 -8.39
CA TYR A 18 -11.46 26.59 -7.06
C TYR A 18 -9.94 26.55 -6.95
N SER A 19 -9.36 27.68 -6.59
CA SER A 19 -7.98 27.78 -6.19
C SER A 19 -7.81 26.74 -5.09
N GLN A 20 -7.00 25.73 -5.34
CA GLN A 20 -6.64 24.71 -4.35
C GLN A 20 -6.20 25.48 -3.09
N ARG A 21 -7.08 25.60 -2.10
CA ARG A 21 -6.72 26.18 -0.82
C ARG A 21 -5.58 25.33 -0.31
N LYS A 22 -4.38 25.90 -0.24
CA LYS A 22 -3.23 25.23 0.38
C LYS A 22 -3.64 24.83 1.79
N TYR A 23 -3.97 23.56 1.98
CA TYR A 23 -4.33 23.03 3.29
C TYR A 23 -3.13 23.20 4.22
N LYS A 24 -3.28 24.05 5.23
CA LYS A 24 -2.27 24.23 6.25
C LYS A 24 -2.55 23.22 7.36
N LYS A 25 -1.75 22.14 7.41
CA LYS A 25 -1.91 21.12 8.46
C LYS A 25 -1.84 21.78 9.85
N PRO A 26 -2.78 21.47 10.74
CA PRO A 26 -2.73 21.95 12.12
C PRO A 26 -1.46 21.45 12.83
N GLU A 27 -0.95 22.22 13.78
CA GLU A 27 0.31 21.92 14.44
C GLU A 27 0.30 20.61 15.25
N PHE A 28 -0.85 20.23 15.83
CA PHE A 28 -1.01 18.98 16.56
C PHE A 28 -0.82 17.73 15.69
N VAL A 29 -0.99 17.83 14.37
CA VAL A 29 -0.80 16.73 13.43
C VAL A 29 0.68 16.31 13.32
N LYS A 30 1.62 17.12 13.76
CA LYS A 30 3.06 16.78 13.73
C LYS A 30 3.40 15.52 14.51
N ASN A 31 2.69 15.22 15.60
CA ASN A 31 2.92 14.02 16.41
C ASN A 31 1.95 12.88 16.06
N TRP A 32 0.94 13.14 15.26
CA TRP A 32 -0.09 12.15 14.92
C TRP A 32 0.46 10.96 14.15
N SER A 33 1.41 11.17 13.24
CA SER A 33 2.06 10.11 12.47
C SER A 33 3.20 9.39 13.20
N LYS A 34 3.48 9.77 14.47
CA LYS A 34 4.55 9.15 15.23
C LYS A 34 4.16 7.74 15.67
N ALA A 35 5.02 6.77 15.36
CA ALA A 35 4.83 5.40 15.81
C ALA A 35 4.83 5.30 17.34
N SER A 36 3.98 4.45 17.89
CA SER A 36 3.83 4.19 19.32
C SER A 36 4.08 2.70 19.64
N GLY A 37 3.91 2.31 20.90
CA GLY A 37 3.92 0.88 21.25
C GLY A 37 2.67 0.12 20.78
N HIS A 38 1.62 0.83 20.37
CA HIS A 38 0.44 0.21 19.78
C HIS A 38 0.66 -0.01 18.27
N PRO A 39 0.33 -1.19 17.71
CA PRO A 39 0.47 -1.47 16.28
C PRO A 39 -0.36 -0.53 15.41
N ASP A 40 0.26 0.04 14.39
CA ASP A 40 -0.40 0.81 13.34
C ASP A 40 0.12 0.41 11.94
N HIS A 41 -0.30 1.09 10.88
CA HIS A 41 0.05 0.75 9.48
C HIS A 41 -0.17 -0.73 9.15
N ILE A 42 -1.21 -1.34 9.70
CA ILE A 42 -1.52 -2.76 9.47
C ILE A 42 -2.07 -2.94 8.06
N VAL A 43 -1.46 -3.83 7.29
CA VAL A 43 -1.87 -4.17 5.93
C VAL A 43 -1.68 -5.66 5.65
N LEU A 44 -2.65 -6.24 4.94
CA LEU A 44 -2.55 -7.60 4.40
C LEU A 44 -2.01 -7.57 2.98
N ASN A 45 -1.15 -8.54 2.65
CA ASN A 45 -0.64 -8.76 1.29
C ASN A 45 -0.64 -10.24 0.94
N PHE A 46 -0.75 -10.54 -0.34
CA PHE A 46 -0.41 -11.85 -0.88
C PHE A 46 1.09 -11.90 -1.14
N SER A 47 1.81 -12.82 -0.50
CA SER A 47 3.23 -13.06 -0.74
C SER A 47 3.51 -14.43 -1.36
N GLU A 48 2.60 -15.37 -1.20
CA GLU A 48 2.62 -16.73 -1.70
C GLU A 48 1.21 -17.09 -2.23
N ASP A 49 0.79 -18.35 -2.18
CA ASP A 49 -0.53 -18.80 -2.63
C ASP A 49 -1.67 -18.18 -1.80
N PRO A 50 -2.58 -17.39 -2.40
CA PRO A 50 -3.67 -16.74 -1.68
C PRO A 50 -4.70 -17.69 -1.05
N ALA A 51 -4.74 -18.94 -1.49
CA ALA A 51 -5.68 -19.93 -0.95
C ALA A 51 -5.21 -20.47 0.41
N THR A 52 -3.91 -20.50 0.65
CA THR A 52 -3.32 -21.17 1.81
C THR A 52 -2.40 -20.28 2.64
N THR A 53 -2.15 -19.05 2.20
CA THR A 53 -1.25 -18.12 2.90
C THR A 53 -1.77 -16.69 2.89
N ILE A 54 -1.34 -15.92 3.89
CA ILE A 54 -1.51 -14.46 3.91
C ILE A 54 -0.37 -13.83 4.71
N SER A 55 0.14 -12.70 4.25
CA SER A 55 1.13 -11.91 4.98
C SER A 55 0.49 -10.67 5.59
N VAL A 56 0.93 -10.32 6.78
CA VAL A 56 0.56 -9.09 7.47
C VAL A 56 1.81 -8.31 7.83
N THR A 57 1.78 -7.01 7.59
CA THR A 57 2.83 -6.07 8.00
C THR A 57 2.23 -4.99 8.87
N TRP A 58 2.98 -4.53 9.88
CA TRP A 58 2.56 -3.44 10.76
C TRP A 58 3.77 -2.66 11.28
N ARG A 59 3.52 -1.47 11.81
CA ARG A 59 4.53 -0.59 12.38
C ARG A 59 4.33 -0.44 13.90
N THR A 60 5.44 -0.28 14.61
CA THR A 60 5.47 0.16 16.02
C THR A 60 6.65 1.11 16.25
N SER A 61 6.72 1.72 17.44
CA SER A 61 7.90 2.46 17.84
C SER A 61 9.13 1.52 17.96
N LYS A 62 10.32 2.10 17.87
CA LYS A 62 11.61 1.37 17.95
C LYS A 62 11.84 0.63 19.28
N GLU A 63 11.08 0.96 20.31
CA GLU A 63 11.15 0.31 21.62
C GLU A 63 10.57 -1.10 21.59
N VAL A 64 9.64 -1.40 20.69
CA VAL A 64 9.05 -2.73 20.48
C VAL A 64 9.99 -3.56 19.62
N LYS A 65 10.78 -4.42 20.24
CA LYS A 65 11.82 -5.21 19.58
C LYS A 65 11.31 -6.48 18.93
N ASP A 66 10.29 -7.10 19.50
CA ASP A 66 9.68 -8.34 19.02
C ASP A 66 8.24 -8.09 18.62
N GLY A 67 7.87 -8.56 17.43
CA GLY A 67 6.49 -8.56 16.93
C GLY A 67 5.93 -9.98 16.92
N TYR A 68 4.63 -10.10 17.13
CA TYR A 68 3.87 -11.34 17.03
C TYR A 68 2.56 -11.10 16.31
N ALA A 69 2.13 -12.09 15.56
CA ALA A 69 0.79 -12.15 14.98
C ALA A 69 0.08 -13.40 15.49
N GLU A 70 -1.21 -13.29 15.78
CA GLU A 70 -2.06 -14.42 16.16
C GLU A 70 -3.16 -14.60 15.13
N ILE A 71 -3.53 -15.84 14.85
CA ILE A 71 -4.58 -16.20 13.90
C ILE A 71 -5.42 -17.37 14.45
N ALA A 72 -6.73 -17.32 14.21
CA ALA A 72 -7.66 -18.40 14.50
C ALA A 72 -8.75 -18.46 13.44
N LEU A 73 -9.44 -19.59 13.32
CA LEU A 73 -10.70 -19.65 12.56
C LEU A 73 -11.68 -18.63 13.14
N SER A 74 -12.30 -17.84 12.27
CA SER A 74 -13.23 -16.81 12.72
C SER A 74 -14.55 -17.44 13.13
N ASP A 75 -14.94 -17.18 14.38
CA ASP A 75 -16.23 -17.56 14.95
C ASP A 75 -16.87 -16.33 15.64
N ALA A 76 -18.18 -16.31 15.72
CA ALA A 76 -18.93 -15.29 16.45
C ALA A 76 -18.78 -15.45 17.98
N HIS A 77 -18.43 -16.63 18.47
CA HIS A 77 -18.24 -16.90 19.89
C HIS A 77 -16.87 -16.39 20.35
N PRO A 78 -16.78 -15.61 21.46
CA PRO A 78 -15.53 -15.01 21.91
C PRO A 78 -14.43 -16.02 22.29
N ALA A 79 -14.79 -17.29 22.53
CA ALA A 79 -13.82 -18.34 22.83
C ALA A 79 -12.92 -18.74 21.64
N PHE A 80 -13.19 -18.28 20.41
CA PHE A 80 -12.33 -18.55 19.24
C PHE A 80 -10.86 -18.18 19.51
N ILE A 81 -10.62 -17.19 20.34
CA ILE A 81 -9.26 -16.74 20.70
C ILE A 81 -8.43 -17.83 21.40
N SER A 82 -9.08 -18.81 22.04
CA SER A 82 -8.37 -19.91 22.73
C SER A 82 -7.68 -20.90 21.78
N THR A 83 -8.08 -20.88 20.50
CA THR A 83 -7.49 -21.71 19.43
C THR A 83 -6.46 -20.95 18.59
N ALA A 84 -6.15 -19.72 18.97
CA ALA A 84 -5.26 -18.89 18.18
C ALA A 84 -3.82 -19.40 18.16
N ASN A 85 -3.27 -19.57 16.97
CA ASN A 85 -1.87 -19.86 16.73
C ASN A 85 -1.06 -18.57 16.67
N ARG A 86 0.10 -18.57 17.34
CA ARG A 86 1.01 -17.41 17.37
C ARG A 86 2.19 -17.62 16.45
N VAL A 87 2.47 -16.62 15.63
CA VAL A 87 3.63 -16.55 14.73
C VAL A 87 4.53 -15.40 15.19
N LYS A 88 5.83 -15.64 15.32
CA LYS A 88 6.80 -14.58 15.57
C LYS A 88 7.07 -13.84 14.27
N ALA A 89 7.02 -12.52 14.31
CA ALA A 89 7.29 -11.66 13.17
C ALA A 89 8.80 -11.48 12.92
N ILE A 90 9.14 -11.20 11.68
CA ILE A 90 10.42 -10.59 11.32
C ILE A 90 10.31 -9.10 11.65
N THR A 91 11.25 -8.58 12.43
CA THR A 91 11.30 -7.17 12.82
C THR A 91 12.46 -6.48 12.12
N GLN A 92 12.16 -5.37 11.43
CA GLN A 92 13.14 -4.53 10.74
C GLN A 92 13.07 -3.11 11.26
N ASN A 93 14.21 -2.55 11.64
CA ASN A 93 14.27 -1.14 12.05
C ASN A 93 14.50 -0.24 10.84
N LEU A 94 13.64 0.74 10.68
CA LEU A 94 13.85 1.84 9.76
C LEU A 94 14.33 3.06 10.55
N ASP A 95 15.64 3.29 10.52
CA ASP A 95 16.26 4.51 11.02
C ASP A 95 16.71 5.37 9.84
N PHE A 96 16.03 6.48 9.65
CA PHE A 96 16.27 7.37 8.53
C PHE A 96 17.67 8.01 8.54
N SER A 97 18.30 8.14 9.70
CA SER A 97 19.69 8.61 9.80
C SER A 97 20.69 7.68 9.10
N ASN A 98 20.39 6.38 9.07
CA ASN A 98 21.17 5.38 8.35
C ASN A 98 20.90 5.43 6.83
N VAL A 99 19.68 5.76 6.42
CA VAL A 99 19.32 5.92 5.01
C VAL A 99 20.06 7.09 4.39
N VAL A 100 20.15 8.21 5.07
CA VAL A 100 20.89 9.39 4.61
C VAL A 100 22.37 9.05 4.35
N LYS A 101 22.98 8.21 5.19
CA LYS A 101 24.37 7.73 4.99
C LYS A 101 24.52 6.87 3.73
N LEU A 102 23.50 6.06 3.38
CA LEU A 102 23.51 5.23 2.17
C LEU A 102 23.53 6.08 0.88
N TYR A 103 23.04 7.30 0.92
CA TYR A 103 23.02 8.21 -0.22
C TYR A 103 24.26 9.12 -0.34
N ASN A 104 25.32 8.87 0.45
CA ASN A 104 26.58 9.63 0.44
C ASN A 104 26.41 11.16 0.56
N SER A 105 25.39 11.61 1.27
CA SER A 105 25.17 13.01 1.47
C SER A 105 25.95 13.49 2.69
N SER A 106 26.87 14.43 2.48
CA SER A 106 27.66 15.08 3.55
C SER A 106 26.87 16.12 4.34
N GLU A 107 25.72 16.53 3.82
CA GLU A 107 24.83 17.51 4.45
C GLU A 107 23.64 16.80 5.10
N PRO A 108 23.24 17.19 6.32
CA PRO A 108 21.99 16.72 6.87
C PRO A 108 20.86 17.21 5.97
N ALA A 109 20.08 16.28 5.41
CA ALA A 109 18.97 16.60 4.55
C ALA A 109 18.05 17.62 5.24
N LYS A 110 17.77 18.75 4.63
CA LYS A 110 16.79 19.74 5.08
C LYS A 110 15.35 19.22 4.88
N THR A 111 15.16 17.92 4.80
CA THR A 111 13.88 17.28 4.60
C THR A 111 13.11 17.26 5.92
N LYS A 112 11.81 17.34 5.88
CA LYS A 112 10.90 17.28 7.04
C LYS A 112 10.89 15.94 7.77
N PHE A 113 11.81 15.02 7.48
CA PHE A 113 11.74 13.57 7.76
C PHE A 113 12.70 13.07 8.84
N TYR A 114 13.35 13.95 9.57
CA TYR A 114 14.51 13.63 10.43
C TYR A 114 14.27 12.71 11.62
N ASN A 115 13.05 12.40 11.98
CA ASN A 115 12.77 11.63 13.20
C ASN A 115 12.11 10.28 12.90
N ILE A 116 12.31 9.73 11.70
CA ILE A 116 11.85 8.37 11.40
C ILE A 116 12.84 7.41 12.03
N ASN A 117 12.44 6.80 13.13
CA ASN A 117 13.13 5.69 13.75
C ASN A 117 12.06 4.84 14.43
N HIS A 118 11.61 3.80 13.71
CA HIS A 118 10.57 2.90 14.16
C HIS A 118 10.81 1.50 13.60
N ASN A 119 10.08 0.53 14.08
CA ASN A 119 10.15 -0.83 13.64
C ASN A 119 8.95 -1.19 12.78
N TYR A 120 9.23 -1.91 11.69
CA TYR A 120 8.24 -2.67 10.93
C TYR A 120 8.35 -4.14 11.29
N HIS A 121 7.21 -4.78 11.33
CA HIS A 121 7.08 -6.20 11.64
C HIS A 121 6.31 -6.86 10.49
N SER A 122 6.74 -8.04 10.09
CA SER A 122 6.04 -8.84 9.08
C SER A 122 5.89 -10.29 9.53
N ALA A 123 4.72 -10.86 9.32
CA ALA A 123 4.45 -12.27 9.58
C ALA A 123 3.64 -12.86 8.42
N THR A 124 3.92 -14.11 8.07
CA THR A 124 3.16 -14.85 7.07
C THR A 124 2.49 -16.04 7.75
N PHE A 125 1.17 -16.09 7.68
CA PHE A 125 0.39 -17.25 8.07
C PHE A 125 0.39 -18.25 6.92
N LYS A 126 0.62 -19.51 7.23
CA LYS A 126 0.72 -20.61 6.25
C LYS A 126 -0.22 -21.75 6.64
N ASP A 127 -0.38 -22.69 5.73
CA ASP A 127 -1.22 -23.87 5.93
C ASP A 127 -2.66 -23.54 6.31
N LEU A 128 -3.17 -22.45 5.72
CA LEU A 128 -4.54 -22.01 5.89
C LEU A 128 -5.49 -22.86 5.02
N GLU A 129 -6.70 -23.07 5.47
CA GLU A 129 -7.75 -23.69 4.69
C GLU A 129 -8.26 -22.71 3.61
N PRO A 130 -8.44 -23.15 2.35
CA PRO A 130 -9.02 -22.34 1.29
C PRO A 130 -10.46 -21.92 1.60
N ASN A 131 -10.88 -20.77 1.01
CA ASN A 131 -12.25 -20.25 1.11
C ASN A 131 -12.76 -20.08 2.55
N THR A 132 -11.85 -19.82 3.49
CA THR A 132 -12.12 -19.85 4.93
C THR A 132 -11.92 -18.49 5.57
N MET A 133 -12.82 -18.11 6.49
CA MET A 133 -12.74 -16.87 7.24
C MET A 133 -11.84 -17.04 8.47
N TYR A 134 -10.84 -16.19 8.61
CA TYR A 134 -9.93 -16.14 9.76
C TYR A 134 -10.04 -14.82 10.50
N GLY A 135 -9.82 -14.86 11.81
CA GLY A 135 -9.54 -13.72 12.64
C GLY A 135 -8.04 -13.64 12.94
N TYR A 136 -7.44 -12.47 12.88
CA TYR A 136 -6.05 -12.26 13.27
C TYR A 136 -5.88 -10.97 14.07
N ARG A 137 -4.78 -10.87 14.80
CA ARG A 137 -4.30 -9.65 15.45
C ARG A 137 -2.80 -9.60 15.43
N VAL A 138 -2.23 -8.39 15.58
CA VAL A 138 -0.78 -8.16 15.62
C VAL A 138 -0.39 -7.36 16.85
N GLY A 139 0.83 -7.52 17.34
CA GLY A 139 1.30 -6.81 18.53
C GLY A 139 2.68 -7.27 18.99
N ASP A 140 3.00 -7.01 20.26
CA ASP A 140 4.26 -7.39 20.91
C ASP A 140 4.11 -8.54 21.91
N GLY A 141 2.94 -9.15 21.97
CA GLY A 141 2.60 -10.17 22.94
C GLY A 141 1.94 -9.64 24.22
N LYS A 142 1.92 -8.33 24.43
CA LYS A 142 1.25 -7.62 25.54
C LYS A 142 0.26 -6.59 25.03
N VAL A 143 0.68 -5.73 24.11
CA VAL A 143 -0.15 -4.75 23.43
C VAL A 143 -0.53 -5.29 22.07
N TRP A 144 -1.82 -5.37 21.79
CA TRP A 144 -2.37 -5.96 20.58
C TRP A 144 -3.26 -4.98 19.83
N SER A 145 -3.37 -5.17 18.50
CA SER A 145 -4.45 -4.60 17.72
C SER A 145 -5.80 -5.22 18.10
N GLU A 146 -6.87 -4.69 17.54
CA GLU A 146 -8.15 -5.40 17.49
C GLU A 146 -8.03 -6.74 16.74
N TRP A 147 -8.97 -7.66 16.93
CA TRP A 147 -9.14 -8.81 16.07
C TRP A 147 -9.76 -8.38 14.74
N ILE A 148 -9.08 -8.69 13.66
CA ILE A 148 -9.41 -8.30 12.30
C ILE A 148 -9.76 -9.56 11.51
N GLN A 149 -10.72 -9.48 10.59
CA GLN A 149 -11.14 -10.62 9.79
C GLN A 149 -10.66 -10.48 8.35
N PHE A 150 -10.26 -11.60 7.75
CA PHE A 150 -10.04 -11.73 6.31
C PHE A 150 -10.48 -13.13 5.85
N LYS A 151 -10.64 -13.30 4.54
CA LYS A 151 -10.98 -14.57 3.94
C LYS A 151 -9.89 -15.03 2.98
N THR A 152 -9.48 -16.31 3.06
CA THR A 152 -8.56 -16.91 2.08
C THR A 152 -9.26 -17.08 0.73
N ALA A 153 -8.49 -17.12 -0.37
CA ALA A 153 -9.02 -17.45 -1.68
C ALA A 153 -9.54 -18.87 -1.73
N SER A 154 -10.43 -19.15 -2.68
CA SER A 154 -10.79 -20.53 -3.01
C SER A 154 -9.64 -21.23 -3.74
N SER A 155 -9.52 -22.55 -3.59
CA SER A 155 -8.63 -23.39 -4.40
C SER A 155 -9.19 -23.69 -5.79
N THR A 156 -10.43 -23.26 -6.08
CA THR A 156 -11.12 -23.43 -7.35
C THR A 156 -11.31 -22.10 -8.07
N ASN A 157 -11.71 -22.15 -9.34
CA ASN A 157 -11.94 -20.95 -10.16
C ASN A 157 -13.31 -20.31 -9.88
N ASP A 158 -13.59 -20.08 -8.61
CA ASP A 158 -14.84 -19.43 -8.21
C ASP A 158 -14.88 -17.95 -8.64
N PRO A 159 -16.05 -17.42 -8.97
CA PRO A 159 -16.19 -16.01 -9.28
C PRO A 159 -15.79 -15.11 -8.09
N PHE A 160 -15.09 -14.03 -8.37
CA PHE A 160 -14.69 -13.04 -7.38
C PHE A 160 -14.75 -11.62 -7.95
N SER A 161 -14.65 -10.63 -7.10
CA SER A 161 -14.51 -9.24 -7.45
C SER A 161 -13.36 -8.59 -6.69
N PHE A 162 -12.82 -7.51 -7.22
CA PHE A 162 -11.75 -6.75 -6.57
C PHE A 162 -11.93 -5.25 -6.83
N LEU A 163 -11.31 -4.44 -5.99
CA LEU A 163 -11.22 -3.01 -6.21
C LEU A 163 -9.93 -2.70 -6.99
N TYR A 164 -10.03 -1.79 -7.95
CA TYR A 164 -8.88 -1.27 -8.69
C TYR A 164 -8.84 0.25 -8.49
N VAL A 165 -7.80 0.74 -7.84
CA VAL A 165 -7.60 2.16 -7.53
C VAL A 165 -6.16 2.55 -7.84
N GLY A 166 -5.92 3.84 -8.10
CA GLY A 166 -4.60 4.41 -8.29
C GLY A 166 -4.58 5.86 -7.83
N ASP A 167 -3.40 6.47 -7.83
CA ASP A 167 -3.20 7.90 -7.61
C ASP A 167 -3.88 8.41 -6.33
N ALA A 168 -3.69 7.69 -5.22
CA ALA A 168 -4.21 8.09 -3.91
C ALA A 168 -3.53 9.36 -3.38
N GLN A 169 -2.41 9.74 -3.97
CA GLN A 169 -1.64 10.94 -3.67
C GLN A 169 -2.50 12.22 -3.67
N ASN A 170 -2.07 13.23 -2.94
CA ASN A 170 -2.74 14.52 -2.77
C ASN A 170 -4.08 14.44 -2.01
N TYR A 171 -4.12 15.11 -0.85
CA TYR A 171 -5.30 15.11 0.03
C TYR A 171 -5.76 13.70 0.41
N ILE A 172 -4.79 12.84 0.73
CA ILE A 172 -5.01 11.41 0.97
C ILE A 172 -6.07 11.20 2.05
N LEU A 173 -5.91 11.85 3.19
CA LEU A 173 -6.83 11.70 4.30
C LEU A 173 -8.21 12.29 3.99
N GLU A 174 -8.25 13.44 3.32
CA GLU A 174 -9.50 14.20 3.11
C GLU A 174 -10.33 13.66 1.94
N LEU A 175 -9.68 13.27 0.85
CA LEU A 175 -10.37 12.91 -0.40
C LEU A 175 -10.31 11.43 -0.71
N TRP A 176 -9.11 10.83 -0.70
CA TRP A 176 -8.97 9.42 -1.04
C TRP A 176 -9.63 8.51 -0.01
N SER A 177 -9.63 8.89 1.29
CA SER A 177 -10.35 8.17 2.33
C SER A 177 -11.84 7.98 2.00
N ARG A 178 -12.46 9.00 1.41
CA ARG A 178 -13.85 8.94 0.95
C ARG A 178 -13.98 8.02 -0.26
N LEU A 179 -13.04 8.12 -1.22
CA LEU A 179 -13.07 7.33 -2.45
C LEU A 179 -13.01 5.83 -2.16
N ILE A 180 -12.06 5.39 -1.33
CA ILE A 180 -11.90 3.95 -1.02
C ILE A 180 -13.11 3.40 -0.27
N ARG A 181 -13.73 4.20 0.61
CA ARG A 181 -14.97 3.81 1.32
C ARG A 181 -16.16 3.70 0.37
N GLU A 182 -16.31 4.62 -0.58
CA GLU A 182 -17.35 4.51 -1.62
C GLU A 182 -17.10 3.31 -2.55
N GLY A 183 -15.83 3.03 -2.90
CA GLY A 183 -15.46 1.82 -3.63
C GLY A 183 -15.86 0.56 -2.89
N TYR A 184 -15.50 0.44 -1.62
CA TYR A 184 -15.89 -0.69 -0.77
C TYR A 184 -17.42 -0.80 -0.62
N LYS A 185 -18.12 0.31 -0.45
CA LYS A 185 -19.59 0.32 -0.38
C LYS A 185 -20.25 -0.22 -1.65
N LYS A 186 -19.64 0.00 -2.82
CA LYS A 186 -20.12 -0.52 -4.11
C LYS A 186 -19.81 -2.00 -4.32
N ALA A 187 -18.72 -2.48 -3.74
CA ALA A 187 -18.28 -3.87 -3.87
C ALA A 187 -17.83 -4.42 -2.49
N PRO A 188 -18.74 -4.55 -1.53
CA PRO A 188 -18.40 -5.03 -0.18
C PRO A 188 -17.91 -6.49 -0.16
N GLN A 189 -18.18 -7.23 -1.23
CA GLN A 189 -17.71 -8.60 -1.45
C GLN A 189 -16.33 -8.66 -2.15
N ALA A 190 -15.67 -7.53 -2.39
CA ALA A 190 -14.34 -7.51 -3.00
C ALA A 190 -13.36 -8.35 -2.18
N SER A 191 -12.58 -9.17 -2.86
CA SER A 191 -11.64 -10.11 -2.25
C SER A 191 -10.28 -9.46 -1.93
N PHE A 192 -9.91 -8.42 -2.68
CA PHE A 192 -8.64 -7.69 -2.52
C PHE A 192 -8.70 -6.33 -3.24
N ILE A 193 -7.62 -5.54 -3.08
CA ILE A 193 -7.49 -4.23 -3.71
C ILE A 193 -6.19 -4.20 -4.53
N ILE A 194 -6.26 -3.76 -5.77
CA ILE A 194 -5.09 -3.37 -6.57
C ILE A 194 -4.89 -1.87 -6.43
N HIS A 195 -3.68 -1.47 -6.04
CA HIS A 195 -3.25 -0.07 -5.99
C HIS A 195 -2.26 0.18 -7.13
N ALA A 196 -2.71 0.88 -8.18
CA ALA A 196 -1.97 1.06 -9.43
C ALA A 196 -0.96 2.22 -9.38
N GLY A 197 -0.23 2.34 -8.29
CA GLY A 197 0.85 3.31 -8.12
C GLY A 197 0.42 4.66 -7.56
N ASP A 198 1.41 5.47 -7.22
CA ASP A 198 1.27 6.79 -6.62
C ASP A 198 0.35 6.78 -5.38
N LEU A 199 0.70 5.90 -4.43
CA LEU A 199 -0.06 5.72 -3.19
C LEU A 199 0.02 6.97 -2.32
N VAL A 200 1.17 7.64 -2.36
CA VAL A 200 1.47 8.88 -1.65
C VAL A 200 2.16 9.87 -2.58
N ASN A 201 2.11 11.16 -2.26
CA ASN A 201 2.74 12.17 -3.11
C ASN A 201 4.27 12.22 -2.95
N ASP A 202 4.79 11.92 -1.77
CA ASP A 202 6.21 11.80 -1.48
C ASP A 202 6.47 10.57 -0.63
N ALA A 203 6.94 9.49 -1.26
CA ALA A 203 7.14 8.21 -0.60
C ALA A 203 8.26 8.19 0.45
N HIS A 204 9.02 9.27 0.61
CA HIS A 204 9.91 9.47 1.73
C HIS A 204 9.25 10.19 2.91
N ASN A 205 7.99 10.61 2.75
CA ASN A 205 7.21 11.32 3.76
C ASN A 205 6.38 10.34 4.62
N GLU A 206 6.88 10.00 5.79
CA GLU A 206 6.19 9.12 6.73
C GLU A 206 4.79 9.62 7.12
N HIS A 207 4.57 10.93 7.10
CA HIS A 207 3.27 11.50 7.40
C HIS A 207 2.22 11.15 6.32
N GLU A 208 2.61 11.18 5.05
CA GLU A 208 1.71 10.80 3.95
C GLU A 208 1.42 9.29 3.95
N TRP A 209 2.41 8.46 4.30
CA TRP A 209 2.16 7.04 4.53
C TRP A 209 1.16 6.84 5.68
N HIS A 210 1.32 7.56 6.78
CA HIS A 210 0.35 7.48 7.87
C HIS A 210 -1.05 7.91 7.42
N GLU A 211 -1.18 8.97 6.62
CA GLU A 211 -2.45 9.36 6.00
C GLU A 211 -3.04 8.24 5.15
N TRP A 212 -2.23 7.57 4.35
CA TRP A 212 -2.68 6.48 3.49
C TRP A 212 -3.23 5.29 4.29
N PHE A 213 -2.49 4.86 5.30
CA PHE A 213 -2.95 3.79 6.19
C PHE A 213 -4.22 4.16 6.98
N MET A 214 -4.30 5.40 7.46
CA MET A 214 -5.48 5.88 8.18
C MET A 214 -6.69 6.06 7.26
N ALA A 215 -6.48 6.51 6.04
CA ALA A 215 -7.53 6.68 5.03
C ALA A 215 -8.18 5.35 4.65
N GLY A 216 -7.37 4.32 4.39
CA GLY A 216 -7.86 2.96 4.14
C GLY A 216 -8.40 2.28 5.40
N GLY A 217 -7.78 2.56 6.56
CA GLY A 217 -8.23 2.10 7.86
C GLY A 217 -8.42 0.59 7.92
N TRP A 218 -9.59 0.16 8.38
CA TRP A 218 -9.94 -1.26 8.49
C TRP A 218 -10.01 -1.98 7.13
N ILE A 219 -10.21 -1.27 6.02
CA ILE A 219 -10.26 -1.87 4.68
C ILE A 219 -8.90 -2.50 4.33
N HIS A 220 -7.78 -1.78 4.53
CA HIS A 220 -6.44 -2.31 4.30
C HIS A 220 -6.07 -3.48 5.22
N ARG A 221 -6.70 -3.53 6.39
CA ARG A 221 -6.49 -4.60 7.37
C ARG A 221 -7.26 -5.86 7.03
N SER A 222 -8.41 -5.73 6.32
CA SER A 222 -9.33 -6.83 6.01
C SER A 222 -9.24 -7.32 4.57
N LEU A 223 -8.93 -6.44 3.62
CA LEU A 223 -8.74 -6.79 2.22
C LEU A 223 -7.26 -6.77 1.85
N PRO A 224 -6.69 -7.89 1.38
CA PRO A 224 -5.30 -7.91 0.92
C PRO A 224 -5.05 -6.87 -0.16
N SER A 225 -3.90 -6.21 -0.09
CA SER A 225 -3.47 -5.20 -1.04
C SER A 225 -2.45 -5.77 -2.03
N ILE A 226 -2.60 -5.43 -3.32
CA ILE A 226 -1.66 -5.70 -4.41
C ILE A 226 -1.13 -4.32 -4.87
N PRO A 227 -0.14 -3.75 -4.18
CA PRO A 227 0.40 -2.45 -4.53
C PRO A 227 1.42 -2.55 -5.66
N ILE A 228 1.35 -1.61 -6.61
CA ILE A 228 2.33 -1.40 -7.67
C ILE A 228 2.95 -0.01 -7.46
N PRO A 229 4.26 0.17 -7.60
CA PRO A 229 4.85 1.49 -7.41
C PRO A 229 4.62 2.37 -8.64
N GLY A 230 4.21 3.62 -8.38
CA GLY A 230 4.22 4.70 -9.36
C GLY A 230 5.52 5.49 -9.33
N ASN A 231 5.56 6.63 -10.04
CA ASN A 231 6.76 7.49 -10.06
C ASN A 231 6.96 8.23 -8.74
N HIS A 232 5.92 8.42 -7.93
CA HIS A 232 6.03 9.04 -6.62
C HIS A 232 6.70 8.14 -5.57
N GLU A 233 6.65 6.83 -5.75
CA GLU A 233 7.42 5.87 -4.94
C GLU A 233 8.91 5.85 -5.30
N TYR A 234 9.29 6.43 -6.46
CA TYR A 234 10.66 6.55 -6.96
C TYR A 234 11.17 8.00 -6.98
N ARG A 235 10.60 8.89 -6.21
CA ARG A 235 11.10 10.26 -6.14
C ARG A 235 12.53 10.32 -5.64
N PRO A 236 13.38 11.15 -6.25
CA PRO A 236 14.71 11.36 -5.73
C PRO A 236 14.63 12.00 -4.34
N PHE A 237 15.56 11.63 -3.49
CA PHE A 237 15.83 12.39 -2.27
C PHE A 237 16.21 13.81 -2.68
N VAL A 238 15.35 14.79 -2.48
CA VAL A 238 15.63 16.18 -2.80
C VAL A 238 16.64 16.73 -1.81
N GLN A 239 17.92 16.59 -2.15
CA GLN A 239 19.00 17.39 -1.60
C GLN A 239 19.64 18.19 -2.72
N LYS A 240 20.04 19.42 -2.40
CA LYS A 240 20.57 20.39 -3.34
C LYS A 240 21.82 19.91 -4.11
N ASP A 241 22.47 18.85 -3.66
CA ASP A 241 23.76 18.35 -4.13
C ASP A 241 23.75 16.85 -4.53
N ILE A 242 22.59 16.19 -4.55
CA ILE A 242 22.46 14.83 -5.10
C ILE A 242 22.05 14.94 -6.56
N ASP A 243 22.71 14.19 -7.44
CA ASP A 243 22.31 14.09 -8.84
C ASP A 243 20.86 13.60 -8.94
N ASP A 244 19.93 14.52 -9.17
CA ASP A 244 18.46 14.33 -9.24
C ASP A 244 18.01 13.28 -10.27
N LYS A 245 18.96 12.67 -11.00
CA LYS A 245 18.68 11.67 -12.04
C LYS A 245 18.55 10.24 -11.51
N ILE A 246 18.96 9.96 -10.26
CA ILE A 246 18.90 8.61 -9.71
C ILE A 246 17.54 8.38 -9.07
N LYS A 247 16.64 7.75 -9.80
CA LYS A 247 15.38 7.24 -9.27
C LYS A 247 15.63 6.04 -8.37
N ARG A 248 15.21 6.11 -7.12
CA ARG A 248 15.32 5.02 -6.15
C ARG A 248 13.98 4.78 -5.48
N LEU A 249 13.63 3.51 -5.33
CA LEU A 249 12.46 3.11 -4.56
C LEU A 249 12.58 3.64 -3.13
N SER A 250 11.49 4.16 -2.61
CA SER A 250 11.39 4.56 -1.20
C SER A 250 11.78 3.42 -0.26
N VAL A 251 12.56 3.74 0.75
CA VAL A 251 12.97 2.77 1.78
C VAL A 251 11.79 2.26 2.61
N GLN A 252 10.67 2.97 2.61
CA GLN A 252 9.45 2.53 3.28
C GLN A 252 8.79 1.35 2.58
N TRP A 253 8.89 1.24 1.24
CA TRP A 253 8.15 0.27 0.45
C TRP A 253 8.32 -1.17 0.94
N ASN A 254 9.55 -1.69 0.92
CA ASN A 254 9.82 -3.07 1.30
C ASN A 254 9.68 -3.33 2.81
N ASN A 255 9.55 -2.28 3.63
CA ASN A 255 9.27 -2.41 5.05
C ASN A 255 7.75 -2.48 5.31
N GLN A 256 6.93 -1.84 4.46
CA GLN A 256 5.49 -1.75 4.64
C GLN A 256 4.72 -2.87 3.95
N PHE A 257 5.30 -3.49 2.91
CA PHE A 257 4.63 -4.51 2.12
C PHE A 257 5.45 -5.80 2.08
N THR A 258 4.79 -6.92 2.24
CA THR A 258 5.36 -8.26 2.06
C THR A 258 4.74 -8.88 0.82
N LEU A 259 5.45 -8.82 -0.30
CA LEU A 259 4.93 -9.16 -1.63
C LEU A 259 5.68 -10.34 -2.24
N PRO A 260 5.18 -10.96 -3.33
CA PRO A 260 5.87 -12.04 -4.00
C PRO A 260 7.26 -11.62 -4.50
N LYS A 261 8.22 -12.54 -4.43
CA LYS A 261 9.60 -12.35 -4.89
C LYS A 261 9.90 -13.09 -6.19
N ASN A 262 8.86 -13.34 -6.98
CA ASN A 262 8.90 -14.12 -8.23
C ASN A 262 9.11 -13.24 -9.48
N GLY A 263 9.39 -11.95 -9.31
CA GLY A 263 9.69 -11.01 -10.38
C GLY A 263 11.16 -10.92 -10.74
N VAL A 264 11.51 -9.91 -11.53
CA VAL A 264 12.88 -9.63 -11.98
C VAL A 264 13.81 -9.36 -10.80
N SER A 265 15.00 -9.94 -10.83
CA SER A 265 16.04 -9.69 -9.84
C SER A 265 16.45 -8.21 -9.85
N GLY A 266 16.59 -7.58 -8.67
CA GLY A 266 16.95 -6.18 -8.53
C GLY A 266 15.76 -5.25 -8.25
N ILE A 267 14.55 -5.66 -8.62
CA ILE A 267 13.30 -4.91 -8.37
C ILE A 267 12.24 -5.77 -7.66
N LYS A 268 12.69 -6.68 -6.80
CA LYS A 268 11.81 -7.56 -6.01
C LYS A 268 10.76 -6.77 -5.24
N GLU A 269 9.57 -7.37 -5.11
CA GLU A 269 8.42 -6.77 -4.42
C GLU A 269 7.88 -5.48 -5.07
N THR A 270 8.31 -5.17 -6.32
CA THR A 270 7.75 -4.11 -7.16
C THR A 270 7.35 -4.60 -8.54
N ASN A 271 7.84 -5.79 -8.92
CA ASN A 271 7.47 -6.56 -10.09
C ASN A 271 7.26 -8.00 -9.65
N TYR A 272 6.07 -8.53 -9.86
CA TYR A 272 5.68 -9.87 -9.41
C TYR A 272 4.38 -10.32 -10.08
N PHE A 273 4.01 -11.60 -9.90
CA PHE A 273 2.68 -12.07 -10.23
C PHE A 273 2.04 -12.83 -9.06
N ILE A 274 0.72 -12.91 -9.10
CA ILE A 274 -0.13 -13.64 -8.15
C ILE A 274 -1.16 -14.41 -8.97
N ASP A 275 -1.33 -15.69 -8.68
CA ASP A 275 -2.42 -16.51 -9.23
C ASP A 275 -3.58 -16.50 -8.22
N TYR A 276 -4.76 -16.07 -8.66
CA TYR A 276 -5.96 -15.96 -7.84
C TYR A 276 -7.16 -16.56 -8.58
N GLN A 277 -7.64 -17.70 -8.13
CA GLN A 277 -8.88 -18.35 -8.63
C GLN A 277 -8.99 -18.38 -10.17
N GLY A 278 -7.93 -18.84 -10.86
CA GLY A 278 -7.89 -18.98 -12.33
C GLY A 278 -7.54 -17.71 -13.10
N VAL A 279 -7.09 -16.67 -12.42
CA VAL A 279 -6.58 -15.42 -13.03
C VAL A 279 -5.17 -15.16 -12.53
N ARG A 280 -4.25 -14.87 -13.45
CA ARG A 280 -2.92 -14.35 -13.11
C ARG A 280 -2.93 -12.82 -13.11
N PHE A 281 -2.62 -12.24 -11.97
CA PHE A 281 -2.39 -10.80 -11.83
C PHE A 281 -0.90 -10.53 -11.93
N VAL A 282 -0.48 -9.72 -12.89
CA VAL A 282 0.92 -9.38 -13.14
C VAL A 282 1.13 -7.91 -12.79
N ALA A 283 1.91 -7.65 -11.75
CA ALA A 283 2.36 -6.33 -11.35
C ALA A 283 3.64 -5.97 -12.10
N LEU A 284 3.61 -4.92 -12.90
CA LEU A 284 4.76 -4.41 -13.65
C LEU A 284 5.23 -3.07 -13.06
N ASN A 285 6.52 -2.97 -12.84
CA ASN A 285 7.15 -1.74 -12.40
C ASN A 285 7.51 -0.86 -13.60
N SER A 286 6.65 0.07 -13.96
CA SER A 286 6.85 0.93 -15.12
C SER A 286 7.89 2.04 -14.93
N ASN A 287 8.68 2.00 -13.83
CA ASN A 287 9.75 2.98 -13.58
C ASN A 287 11.15 2.50 -14.03
N LEU A 288 11.43 1.20 -13.93
CA LEU A 288 12.78 0.64 -14.08
C LEU A 288 12.77 -0.71 -14.81
N MET A 289 13.89 -1.05 -15.46
CA MET A 289 14.19 -2.40 -15.99
C MET A 289 13.08 -2.91 -16.93
N ILE A 290 12.60 -2.07 -17.84
CA ILE A 290 11.46 -2.40 -18.73
C ILE A 290 11.79 -3.59 -19.64
N GLU A 291 13.01 -3.65 -20.19
CA GLU A 291 13.43 -4.74 -21.10
C GLU A 291 13.55 -6.08 -20.37
N GLU A 292 14.10 -6.08 -19.16
CA GLU A 292 14.19 -7.27 -18.32
C GLU A 292 12.81 -7.76 -17.91
N GLN A 293 11.90 -6.85 -17.58
CA GLN A 293 10.52 -7.18 -17.28
C GLN A 293 9.78 -7.72 -18.51
N ALA A 294 10.05 -7.21 -19.71
CA ALA A 294 9.44 -7.73 -20.93
C ALA A 294 9.83 -9.20 -21.15
N LYS A 295 11.12 -9.55 -21.01
CA LYS A 295 11.61 -10.94 -21.12
C LYS A 295 11.01 -11.84 -20.04
N TRP A 296 10.98 -11.37 -18.80
CA TRP A 296 10.34 -12.08 -17.69
C TRP A 296 8.84 -12.29 -17.94
N LEU A 297 8.15 -11.29 -18.48
CA LEU A 297 6.72 -11.36 -18.80
C LEU A 297 6.41 -12.41 -19.86
N GLU A 298 7.25 -12.54 -20.90
CA GLU A 298 7.11 -13.60 -21.90
C GLU A 298 7.09 -14.99 -21.25
N ASP A 299 8.03 -15.26 -20.34
CA ASP A 299 8.08 -16.52 -19.61
C ASP A 299 6.88 -16.71 -18.68
N VAL A 300 6.46 -15.65 -18.00
CA VAL A 300 5.28 -15.66 -17.11
C VAL A 300 4.00 -15.95 -17.89
N LEU A 301 3.84 -15.37 -19.08
CA LEU A 301 2.67 -15.61 -19.94
C LEU A 301 2.70 -17.01 -20.55
N LYS A 302 3.86 -17.46 -21.04
CA LYS A 302 4.04 -18.79 -21.63
C LYS A 302 3.74 -19.92 -20.65
N ASN A 303 4.13 -19.73 -19.39
CA ASN A 303 3.96 -20.73 -18.33
C ASN A 303 2.73 -20.45 -17.44
N ASN A 304 1.74 -19.70 -17.94
CA ASN A 304 0.55 -19.39 -17.18
C ASN A 304 -0.49 -20.53 -17.26
N PRO A 305 -0.80 -21.21 -16.14
CA PRO A 305 -1.83 -22.24 -16.12
C PRO A 305 -3.26 -21.66 -16.08
N ASN A 306 -3.40 -20.35 -15.83
CA ASN A 306 -4.69 -19.72 -15.65
C ASN A 306 -5.30 -19.31 -16.99
N LYS A 307 -6.64 -19.25 -17.02
CA LYS A 307 -7.40 -18.84 -18.21
C LYS A 307 -7.21 -17.36 -18.55
N TRP A 308 -7.05 -16.52 -17.53
CA TRP A 308 -7.00 -15.08 -17.69
C TRP A 308 -5.69 -14.51 -17.12
N THR A 309 -5.24 -13.42 -17.74
CA THR A 309 -4.15 -12.58 -17.23
C THR A 309 -4.61 -11.14 -17.18
N ILE A 310 -4.35 -10.48 -16.06
CA ILE A 310 -4.51 -9.04 -15.88
C ILE A 310 -3.15 -8.47 -15.55
N ALA A 311 -2.59 -7.68 -16.48
CA ALA A 311 -1.38 -6.91 -16.23
C ALA A 311 -1.75 -5.52 -15.69
N THR A 312 -1.04 -5.07 -14.67
CA THR A 312 -1.26 -3.78 -14.04
C THR A 312 0.07 -3.04 -13.86
N PHE A 313 0.06 -1.76 -14.17
CA PHE A 313 1.21 -0.85 -14.08
C PHE A 313 0.72 0.59 -13.95
N HIS A 314 1.59 1.49 -13.51
CA HIS A 314 1.21 2.85 -13.17
C HIS A 314 1.15 3.79 -14.38
N HIS A 315 2.25 3.90 -15.16
CA HIS A 315 2.30 4.87 -16.25
C HIS A 315 1.37 4.48 -17.42
N PRO A 316 0.71 5.45 -18.07
CA PRO A 316 -0.11 5.19 -19.25
C PRO A 316 0.75 4.66 -20.42
N VAL A 317 0.12 3.94 -21.33
CA VAL A 317 0.80 3.34 -22.50
C VAL A 317 1.12 4.39 -23.57
N TYR A 318 0.43 5.54 -23.57
CA TYR A 318 0.57 6.64 -24.53
C TYR A 318 0.28 8.00 -23.88
#